data_9424b592b3fde9124a6db0334393f37d
#
_entry.id   9424b592b3fde9124a6db0334393f37d
#
_cell.length_a   1.000
_cell.length_b   1.000
_cell.length_c   1.000
_cell.angle_alpha   90.00
_cell.angle_beta   90.00
_cell.angle_gamma   90.00
#
_symmetry.space_group_name_H-M   'P 1'
#
loop_
_entity.id
_entity.type
_entity.pdbx_description
1 polymer ?
#
loop_
_entity_poly.entity_id
_entity_poly.type
_entity_poly.pdbx_seq_one_letter_code
_entity_poly.pdbx_strand_id
1 'polypeptide(L)'
;VVVHLDENVITGNVYTTFNTNYITLVMVMLLSLSFIALYFVQIHKPLNGIIKATKEYGKGNLAYKIDVKNDIDEIGRLSASLNYMASKLDESDQFQQKFLSNISHDFRSPLTSIKGYLEAIADGTIPPEMTKKYIDIVLFETDRLTKLTSNILTLNELDPKTVRLELSVFDVNSIIKHTIETFEGTCKKKRIQFQLTFSAETCSVKADKSKIGQVIYNL
;
A
#
# COMPACT_ATOMS: atom_id res chain seq x y z
N VAL A 1 -64.09 -9.86 -68.22
CA VAL A 1 -63.57 -10.94 -67.39
C VAL A 1 -63.97 -10.60 -65.96
N VAL A 2 -64.94 -11.35 -65.39
CA VAL A 2 -65.34 -11.20 -63.99
C VAL A 2 -64.51 -12.24 -63.21
N VAL A 3 -63.58 -11.77 -62.38
CA VAL A 3 -62.82 -12.64 -61.49
C VAL A 3 -63.66 -12.88 -60.24
N HIS A 4 -64.27 -14.06 -60.09
CA HIS A 4 -64.88 -14.51 -58.85
C HIS A 4 -63.74 -14.94 -57.92
N LEU A 5 -63.40 -14.09 -56.98
CA LEU A 5 -62.56 -14.48 -55.83
C LEU A 5 -63.40 -15.29 -54.86
N ASP A 6 -62.97 -16.51 -54.58
CA ASP A 6 -63.67 -17.41 -53.68
C ASP A 6 -63.52 -16.85 -52.23
N GLU A 7 -64.68 -16.49 -51.65
CA GLU A 7 -64.75 -15.83 -50.31
C GLU A 7 -64.12 -16.68 -49.21
N ASN A 8 -64.11 -18.01 -49.34
CA ASN A 8 -63.48 -18.95 -48.43
C ASN A 8 -61.93 -18.89 -48.46
N VAL A 9 -61.33 -18.59 -49.63
CA VAL A 9 -59.89 -18.46 -49.79
C VAL A 9 -59.42 -17.15 -49.18
N ILE A 10 -60.19 -16.08 -49.29
CA ILE A 10 -59.86 -14.76 -48.71
C ILE A 10 -59.96 -14.85 -47.21
N THR A 11 -61.00 -15.40 -46.62
CA THR A 11 -61.20 -15.56 -45.20
C THR A 11 -60.16 -16.50 -44.61
N GLY A 12 -59.79 -17.62 -45.24
CA GLY A 12 -58.74 -18.52 -44.83
C GLY A 12 -57.36 -17.87 -44.77
N ASN A 13 -57.01 -17.08 -45.79
CA ASN A 13 -55.72 -16.32 -45.80
C ASN A 13 -55.66 -15.25 -44.72
N VAL A 14 -56.80 -14.58 -44.45
CA VAL A 14 -56.86 -13.57 -43.36
C VAL A 14 -56.65 -14.22 -41.99
N TYR A 15 -57.36 -15.32 -41.72
CA TYR A 15 -57.16 -16.05 -40.43
C TYR A 15 -55.74 -16.59 -40.24
N THR A 16 -55.08 -17.14 -41.25
CA THR A 16 -53.70 -17.61 -41.19
C THR A 16 -52.75 -16.47 -40.98
N THR A 17 -52.95 -15.31 -41.62
CA THR A 17 -52.10 -14.13 -41.42
C THR A 17 -52.26 -13.54 -40.03
N PHE A 18 -53.46 -13.44 -39.48
CA PHE A 18 -53.70 -13.01 -38.12
C PHE A 18 -53.05 -13.95 -37.10
N ASN A 19 -53.15 -15.27 -37.28
CA ASN A 19 -52.59 -16.25 -36.37
C ASN A 19 -51.04 -16.24 -36.38
N THR A 20 -50.44 -16.12 -37.59
CA THR A 20 -48.99 -15.98 -37.72
C THR A 20 -48.49 -14.68 -37.09
N ASN A 21 -49.16 -13.56 -37.26
CA ASN A 21 -48.79 -12.28 -36.63
C ASN A 21 -48.91 -12.35 -35.10
N TYR A 22 -49.94 -13.01 -34.59
CA TYR A 22 -50.09 -13.21 -33.14
C TYR A 22 -48.96 -14.08 -32.54
N ILE A 23 -48.63 -15.20 -33.21
CA ILE A 23 -47.51 -16.07 -32.77
C ILE A 23 -46.18 -15.33 -32.79
N THR A 24 -45.92 -14.56 -33.86
CA THR A 24 -44.68 -13.75 -33.95
C THR A 24 -44.60 -12.71 -32.84
N LEU A 25 -45.70 -12.02 -32.52
CA LEU A 25 -45.77 -11.04 -31.46
C LEU A 25 -45.48 -11.67 -30.07
N VAL A 26 -46.08 -12.85 -29.79
CA VAL A 26 -45.83 -13.59 -28.57
C VAL A 26 -44.35 -14.05 -28.46
N MET A 27 -43.77 -14.53 -29.57
CA MET A 27 -42.35 -14.92 -29.62
C MET A 27 -41.44 -13.72 -29.37
N VAL A 28 -41.68 -12.58 -29.97
CA VAL A 28 -40.90 -11.36 -29.75
C VAL A 28 -41.02 -10.88 -28.31
N MET A 29 -42.22 -10.96 -27.72
CA MET A 29 -42.42 -10.61 -26.30
C MET A 29 -41.66 -11.54 -25.34
N LEU A 30 -41.66 -12.84 -25.59
CA LEU A 30 -40.90 -13.82 -24.76
C LEU A 30 -39.39 -13.60 -24.89
N LEU A 31 -38.90 -13.34 -26.11
CA LEU A 31 -37.50 -13.03 -26.35
C LEU A 31 -37.08 -11.74 -25.63
N SER A 32 -37.89 -10.68 -25.68
CA SER A 32 -37.59 -9.43 -24.99
C SER A 32 -37.56 -9.59 -23.48
N LEU A 33 -38.48 -10.36 -22.91
CA LEU A 33 -38.47 -10.68 -21.47
C LEU A 33 -37.22 -11.49 -21.05
N SER A 34 -36.79 -12.43 -21.90
CA SER A 34 -35.56 -13.19 -21.69
C SER A 34 -34.32 -12.27 -21.67
N PHE A 35 -34.23 -11.34 -22.64
CA PHE A 35 -33.13 -10.37 -22.68
C PHE A 35 -33.11 -9.45 -21.45
N ILE A 36 -34.26 -8.97 -20.99
CA ILE A 36 -34.36 -8.14 -19.78
C ILE A 36 -33.91 -8.93 -18.54
N ALA A 37 -34.35 -10.19 -18.44
CA ALA A 37 -33.92 -11.05 -17.31
C ALA A 37 -32.39 -11.29 -17.31
N LEU A 38 -31.81 -11.59 -18.47
CA LEU A 38 -30.36 -11.74 -18.63
C LEU A 38 -29.60 -10.46 -18.28
N TYR A 39 -30.03 -9.31 -18.77
CA TYR A 39 -29.45 -8.01 -18.44
C TYR A 39 -29.47 -7.76 -16.92
N PHE A 40 -30.58 -8.04 -16.26
CA PHE A 40 -30.72 -7.81 -14.82
C PHE A 40 -29.76 -8.69 -14.00
N VAL A 41 -29.62 -9.96 -14.39
CA VAL A 41 -28.78 -10.94 -13.65
C VAL A 41 -27.28 -10.72 -13.95
N GLN A 42 -26.91 -10.47 -15.21
CA GLN A 42 -25.52 -10.42 -15.64
C GLN A 42 -24.88 -9.04 -15.50
N ILE A 43 -25.66 -7.96 -15.55
CA ILE A 43 -25.13 -6.59 -15.53
C ILE A 43 -25.62 -5.83 -14.31
N HIS A 44 -26.93 -5.70 -14.12
CA HIS A 44 -27.47 -4.81 -13.10
C HIS A 44 -27.11 -5.25 -11.68
N LYS A 45 -27.25 -6.54 -11.35
CA LYS A 45 -26.96 -7.08 -10.02
C LYS A 45 -25.48 -6.99 -9.63
N PRO A 46 -24.51 -7.40 -10.46
CA PRO A 46 -23.10 -7.23 -10.17
C PRO A 46 -22.68 -5.76 -10.04
N LEU A 47 -23.18 -4.88 -10.91
CA LEU A 47 -22.87 -3.45 -10.87
C LEU A 47 -23.31 -2.81 -9.54
N ASN A 48 -24.49 -3.17 -9.03
CA ASN A 48 -24.94 -2.73 -7.71
C ASN A 48 -24.03 -3.24 -6.58
N GLY A 49 -23.46 -4.44 -6.73
CA GLY A 49 -22.44 -4.97 -5.80
C GLY A 49 -21.19 -4.11 -5.76
N ILE A 50 -20.70 -3.69 -6.93
CA ILE A 50 -19.55 -2.79 -7.07
C ILE A 50 -19.84 -1.43 -6.44
N ILE A 51 -21.01 -0.84 -6.74
CA ILE A 51 -21.43 0.46 -6.16
C ILE A 51 -21.51 0.38 -4.63
N LYS A 52 -22.02 -0.72 -4.10
CA LYS A 52 -22.07 -0.92 -2.64
C LYS A 52 -20.66 -1.01 -2.04
N ALA A 53 -19.77 -1.77 -2.67
CA ALA A 53 -18.39 -1.92 -2.20
C ALA A 53 -17.63 -0.59 -2.22
N THR A 54 -17.73 0.19 -3.29
CA THR A 54 -17.08 1.51 -3.38
C THR A 54 -17.60 2.48 -2.31
N LYS A 55 -18.88 2.40 -1.96
CA LYS A 55 -19.44 3.17 -0.83
C LYS A 55 -18.85 2.72 0.52
N GLU A 56 -18.68 1.42 0.72
CA GLU A 56 -18.04 0.89 1.95
C GLU A 56 -16.56 1.30 2.00
N TYR A 57 -15.82 1.24 0.89
CA TYR A 57 -14.44 1.72 0.81
C TYR A 57 -14.32 3.21 1.17
N GLY A 58 -15.27 4.05 0.68
CA GLY A 58 -15.35 5.47 1.03
C GLY A 58 -15.63 5.75 2.51
N LYS A 59 -16.16 4.78 3.26
CA LYS A 59 -16.34 4.85 4.72
C LYS A 59 -15.14 4.30 5.49
N GLY A 60 -14.10 3.83 4.79
CA GLY A 60 -12.93 3.20 5.40
C GLY A 60 -13.06 1.70 5.62
N ASN A 61 -14.17 1.07 5.23
CA ASN A 61 -14.34 -0.40 5.33
C ASN A 61 -13.68 -1.10 4.13
N LEU A 62 -12.36 -1.13 4.11
CA LEU A 62 -11.55 -1.75 3.05
C LEU A 62 -11.58 -3.29 3.08
N ALA A 63 -12.01 -3.89 4.19
CA ALA A 63 -12.16 -5.33 4.33
C ALA A 63 -13.39 -5.89 3.55
N TYR A 64 -14.32 -5.02 3.13
CA TYR A 64 -15.46 -5.44 2.32
C TYR A 64 -14.98 -5.99 0.98
N LYS A 65 -15.45 -7.20 0.59
CA LYS A 65 -15.07 -7.84 -0.68
C LYS A 65 -16.26 -7.87 -1.63
N ILE A 66 -16.01 -7.56 -2.89
CA ILE A 66 -16.95 -7.78 -3.99
C ILE A 66 -16.90 -9.27 -4.33
N ASP A 67 -18.08 -9.90 -4.38
CA ASP A 67 -18.20 -11.30 -4.80
C ASP A 67 -17.95 -11.42 -6.31
N VAL A 68 -16.81 -11.99 -6.66
CA VAL A 68 -16.40 -12.18 -8.06
C VAL A 68 -16.89 -13.55 -8.52
N LYS A 69 -18.04 -13.59 -9.18
CA LYS A 69 -18.63 -14.85 -9.67
C LYS A 69 -17.97 -15.38 -10.94
N ASN A 70 -17.37 -14.51 -11.74
CA ASN A 70 -16.76 -14.88 -13.02
C ASN A 70 -15.63 -13.91 -13.36
N ASP A 71 -14.39 -14.41 -13.36
CA ASP A 71 -13.18 -13.58 -13.65
C ASP A 71 -12.97 -13.34 -15.15
N ILE A 72 -13.82 -13.91 -15.99
CA ILE A 72 -13.63 -13.95 -17.45
C ILE A 72 -14.24 -12.70 -18.10
N ASP A 73 -15.31 -12.15 -17.55
CA ASP A 73 -16.00 -10.98 -18.09
C ASP A 73 -15.43 -9.64 -17.55
N GLU A 74 -15.80 -8.54 -18.19
CA GLU A 74 -15.33 -7.19 -17.85
C GLU A 74 -15.74 -6.79 -16.43
N ILE A 75 -16.91 -7.20 -15.98
CA ILE A 75 -17.44 -6.92 -14.62
C ILE A 75 -16.63 -7.70 -13.57
N GLY A 76 -16.31 -8.95 -13.84
CA GLY A 76 -15.48 -9.77 -12.97
C GLY A 76 -14.08 -9.21 -12.83
N ARG A 77 -13.44 -8.83 -13.96
CA ARG A 77 -12.12 -8.20 -13.97
C ARG A 77 -12.11 -6.87 -13.21
N LEU A 78 -13.15 -6.04 -13.37
CA LEU A 78 -13.32 -4.80 -12.63
C LEU A 78 -13.46 -5.08 -11.13
N SER A 79 -14.28 -6.06 -10.74
CA SER A 79 -14.47 -6.47 -9.34
C SER A 79 -13.16 -6.96 -8.71
N ALA A 80 -12.41 -7.80 -9.42
CA ALA A 80 -11.09 -8.28 -8.97
C ALA A 80 -10.09 -7.12 -8.79
N SER A 81 -10.05 -6.17 -9.75
CA SER A 81 -9.18 -4.99 -9.68
C SER A 81 -9.53 -4.09 -8.50
N LEU A 82 -10.81 -3.88 -8.22
CA LEU A 82 -11.27 -3.11 -7.07
C LEU A 82 -10.95 -3.81 -5.74
N ASN A 83 -11.14 -5.13 -5.65
CA ASN A 83 -10.74 -5.91 -4.47
C ASN A 83 -9.23 -5.84 -4.22
N TYR A 84 -8.42 -5.91 -5.29
CA TYR A 84 -6.96 -5.76 -5.19
C TYR A 84 -6.57 -4.37 -4.70
N MET A 85 -7.18 -3.31 -5.27
CA MET A 85 -6.94 -1.93 -4.84
C MET A 85 -7.32 -1.73 -3.37
N ALA A 86 -8.50 -2.24 -2.93
CA ALA A 86 -8.93 -2.16 -1.54
C ALA A 86 -7.95 -2.88 -0.60
N SER A 87 -7.45 -4.06 -1.00
CA SER A 87 -6.44 -4.79 -0.23
C SER A 87 -5.13 -4.01 -0.11
N LYS A 88 -4.69 -3.34 -1.18
CA LYS A 88 -3.47 -2.52 -1.14
C LYS A 88 -3.61 -1.26 -0.29
N LEU A 89 -4.79 -0.66 -0.28
CA LEU A 89 -5.10 0.46 0.63
C LEU A 89 -5.12 0.00 2.08
N ASP A 90 -5.75 -1.13 2.39
CA ASP A 90 -5.82 -1.70 3.74
C ASP A 90 -4.41 -2.04 4.27
N GLU A 91 -3.57 -2.68 3.45
CA GLU A 91 -2.16 -2.94 3.78
C GLU A 91 -1.39 -1.64 4.09
N SER A 92 -1.64 -0.58 3.29
CA SER A 92 -1.01 0.73 3.49
C SER A 92 -1.47 1.40 4.78
N ASP A 93 -2.77 1.37 5.08
CA ASP A 93 -3.33 1.94 6.32
C ASP A 93 -2.82 1.20 7.56
N GLN A 94 -2.79 -0.13 7.52
CA GLN A 94 -2.23 -0.94 8.61
C GLN A 94 -0.74 -0.65 8.83
N PHE A 95 0.03 -0.53 7.75
CA PHE A 95 1.45 -0.14 7.84
C PHE A 95 1.60 1.22 8.49
N GLN A 96 0.82 2.22 8.05
CA GLN A 96 0.86 3.58 8.59
C GLN A 96 0.49 3.61 10.08
N GLN A 97 -0.56 2.91 10.50
CA GLN A 97 -0.96 2.83 11.90
C GLN A 97 0.11 2.18 12.77
N LYS A 98 0.69 1.06 12.30
CA LYS A 98 1.77 0.38 13.01
C LYS A 98 3.03 1.24 13.10
N PHE A 99 3.37 1.95 12.03
CA PHE A 99 4.49 2.88 11.98
C PHE A 99 4.32 4.01 13.01
N LEU A 100 3.16 4.68 13.03
CA LEU A 100 2.86 5.73 13.99
C LEU A 100 2.86 5.22 15.44
N SER A 101 2.33 4.03 15.68
CA SER A 101 2.35 3.39 17.01
C SER A 101 3.77 3.13 17.49
N ASN A 102 4.62 2.55 16.64
CA ASN A 102 6.01 2.26 16.95
C ASN A 102 6.79 3.54 17.24
N ILE A 103 6.67 4.56 16.38
CA ILE A 103 7.29 5.87 16.59
C ILE A 103 6.86 6.47 17.93
N SER A 104 5.54 6.46 18.22
CA SER A 104 5.02 7.01 19.46
C SER A 104 5.59 6.30 20.68
N HIS A 105 5.77 4.99 20.61
CA HIS A 105 6.42 4.21 21.69
C HIS A 105 7.89 4.59 21.84
N ASP A 106 8.62 4.66 20.72
CA ASP A 106 10.08 4.94 20.72
C ASP A 106 10.41 6.37 21.17
N PHE A 107 9.48 7.31 20.99
CA PHE A 107 9.60 8.66 21.58
C PHE A 107 9.23 8.70 23.06
N ARG A 108 8.17 7.99 23.46
CA ARG A 108 7.63 8.06 24.83
C ARG A 108 8.66 7.57 25.86
N SER A 109 9.38 6.50 25.56
CA SER A 109 10.36 5.90 26.48
C SER A 109 11.46 6.89 26.90
N PRO A 110 12.26 7.46 25.97
CA PRO A 110 13.30 8.42 26.32
C PRO A 110 12.74 9.71 26.95
N LEU A 111 11.60 10.23 26.47
CA LEU A 111 10.98 11.41 27.06
C LEU A 111 10.57 11.19 28.52
N THR A 112 10.02 10.00 28.83
CA THR A 112 9.68 9.65 30.21
C THR A 112 10.93 9.58 31.10
N SER A 113 12.02 9.01 30.59
CA SER A 113 13.30 8.96 31.33
C SER A 113 13.89 10.35 31.56
N ILE A 114 13.94 11.18 30.51
CA ILE A 114 14.42 12.57 30.60
C ILE A 114 13.61 13.33 31.65
N LYS A 115 12.27 13.28 31.55
CA LYS A 115 11.38 13.98 32.47
C LYS A 115 11.61 13.49 33.91
N GLY A 116 11.59 12.16 34.13
CA GLY A 116 11.75 11.59 35.48
C GLY A 116 13.06 11.94 36.13
N TYR A 117 14.18 11.92 35.41
CA TYR A 117 15.48 12.30 35.96
C TYR A 117 15.57 13.80 36.24
N LEU A 118 15.02 14.66 35.37
CA LEU A 118 14.99 16.10 35.62
C LEU A 118 14.12 16.45 36.84
N GLU A 119 12.95 15.80 36.98
CA GLU A 119 12.10 15.98 38.17
C GLU A 119 12.80 15.54 39.43
N ALA A 120 13.47 14.37 39.43
CA ALA A 120 14.20 13.86 40.57
C ALA A 120 15.47 14.69 40.95
N ILE A 121 16.06 15.39 39.98
CA ILE A 121 17.11 16.38 40.24
C ILE A 121 16.50 17.65 40.87
N ALA A 122 15.38 18.11 40.33
CA ALA A 122 14.74 19.35 40.73
C ALA A 122 14.13 19.28 42.15
N ASP A 123 13.60 18.13 42.54
CA ASP A 123 13.00 17.91 43.86
C ASP A 123 14.02 17.46 44.95
N GLY A 124 15.29 17.29 44.55
CA GLY A 124 16.38 16.88 45.45
C GLY A 124 16.40 15.39 45.80
N THR A 125 15.59 14.56 45.16
CA THR A 125 15.63 13.09 45.33
C THR A 125 16.99 12.51 44.91
N ILE A 126 17.62 13.13 43.90
CA ILE A 126 18.97 12.77 43.46
C ILE A 126 19.98 13.62 44.23
N PRO A 127 20.90 12.99 45.00
CA PRO A 127 21.93 13.71 45.72
C PRO A 127 22.87 14.52 44.78
N PRO A 128 23.38 15.69 45.21
CA PRO A 128 24.26 16.53 44.39
C PRO A 128 25.44 15.81 43.76
N GLU A 129 26.04 14.85 44.48
CA GLU A 129 27.19 14.06 44.01
C GLU A 129 26.86 13.17 42.82
N MET A 130 25.58 12.79 42.66
CA MET A 130 25.08 11.95 41.56
C MET A 130 24.49 12.73 40.41
N THR A 131 24.22 14.01 40.57
CA THR A 131 23.54 14.87 39.57
C THR A 131 24.22 14.78 38.21
N LYS A 132 25.56 14.83 38.17
CA LYS A 132 26.29 14.74 36.89
C LYS A 132 26.00 13.45 36.14
N LYS A 133 25.93 12.30 36.82
CA LYS A 133 25.63 11.00 36.21
C LYS A 133 24.24 10.98 35.56
N TYR A 134 23.26 11.56 36.22
CA TYR A 134 21.88 11.59 35.69
C TYR A 134 21.70 12.62 34.57
N ILE A 135 22.44 13.73 34.63
CA ILE A 135 22.49 14.68 33.48
C ILE A 135 23.13 14.00 32.25
N ASP A 136 24.21 13.20 32.44
CA ASP A 136 24.80 12.46 31.32
C ASP A 136 23.80 11.45 30.69
N ILE A 137 22.93 10.85 31.51
CA ILE A 137 21.84 9.98 31.00
C ILE A 137 20.80 10.80 30.21
N VAL A 138 20.40 11.97 30.71
CA VAL A 138 19.48 12.88 30.03
C VAL A 138 20.04 13.31 28.65
N LEU A 139 21.30 13.66 28.60
CA LEU A 139 21.99 14.02 27.36
C LEU A 139 22.03 12.83 26.39
N PHE A 140 22.33 11.63 26.86
CA PHE A 140 22.31 10.42 26.04
C PHE A 140 20.92 10.15 25.42
N GLU A 141 19.86 10.27 26.23
CA GLU A 141 18.49 10.08 25.71
C GLU A 141 18.08 11.19 24.73
N THR A 142 18.57 12.42 24.92
CA THR A 142 18.36 13.53 24.00
C THR A 142 19.05 13.29 22.65
N ASP A 143 20.28 12.80 22.66
CA ASP A 143 21.03 12.42 21.45
C ASP A 143 20.33 11.27 20.71
N ARG A 144 19.77 10.32 21.46
CA ARG A 144 18.97 9.21 20.91
C ARG A 144 17.72 9.73 20.19
N LEU A 145 16.99 10.67 20.79
CA LEU A 145 15.83 11.32 20.15
C LEU A 145 16.22 12.07 18.89
N THR A 146 17.33 12.79 18.90
CA THR A 146 17.85 13.49 17.74
C THR A 146 18.14 12.53 16.57
N LYS A 147 18.75 11.39 16.85
CA LYS A 147 19.00 10.35 15.85
C LYS A 147 17.68 9.75 15.33
N LEU A 148 16.69 9.50 16.20
CA LEU A 148 15.39 8.97 15.81
C LEU A 148 14.67 9.92 14.85
N THR A 149 14.65 11.23 15.16
CA THR A 149 14.07 12.24 14.25
C THR A 149 14.78 12.30 12.91
N SER A 150 16.12 12.26 12.88
CA SER A 150 16.90 12.23 11.65
C SER A 150 16.59 11.00 10.80
N ASN A 151 16.46 9.83 11.43
CA ASN A 151 16.11 8.59 10.73
C ASN A 151 14.70 8.66 10.10
N ILE A 152 13.71 9.26 10.79
CA ILE A 152 12.36 9.45 10.29
C ILE A 152 12.36 10.40 9.08
N LEU A 153 13.13 11.49 9.12
CA LEU A 153 13.27 12.41 7.99
C LEU A 153 13.90 11.70 6.78
N THR A 154 14.94 10.91 7.02
CA THR A 154 15.58 10.11 5.96
C THR A 154 14.61 9.09 5.33
N LEU A 155 13.74 8.46 6.13
CA LEU A 155 12.71 7.55 5.59
C LEU A 155 11.73 8.28 4.65
N ASN A 156 11.34 9.51 4.96
CA ASN A 156 10.49 10.33 4.07
C ASN A 156 11.21 10.70 2.76
N GLU A 157 12.52 10.91 2.81
CA GLU A 157 13.35 11.19 1.62
C GLU A 157 13.55 9.96 0.74
N LEU A 158 13.35 8.76 1.26
CA LEU A 158 13.50 7.48 0.55
C LEU A 158 12.20 6.97 -0.07
N ASP A 159 11.12 7.77 -0.13
CA ASP A 159 9.88 7.37 -0.82
C ASP A 159 10.21 7.03 -2.29
N PRO A 160 9.95 5.80 -2.75
CA PRO A 160 10.22 5.36 -4.11
C PRO A 160 9.60 6.24 -5.21
N LYS A 161 8.57 7.02 -4.86
CA LYS A 161 7.87 7.94 -5.78
C LYS A 161 8.62 9.26 -5.99
N THR A 162 9.49 9.64 -5.07
CA THR A 162 10.20 10.94 -5.09
C THR A 162 11.71 10.80 -5.25
N VAL A 163 12.28 9.64 -4.92
CA VAL A 163 13.71 9.39 -4.99
C VAL A 163 14.16 9.30 -6.45
N ARG A 164 14.98 10.28 -6.88
CA ARG A 164 15.80 10.17 -8.08
C ARG A 164 17.17 9.66 -7.68
N LEU A 165 17.49 8.42 -8.07
CA LEU A 165 18.81 7.83 -7.82
C LEU A 165 19.84 8.44 -8.77
N GLU A 166 20.94 8.96 -8.23
CA GLU A 166 22.11 9.43 -8.98
C GLU A 166 23.07 8.26 -9.21
N LEU A 167 22.79 7.48 -10.27
CA LEU A 167 23.58 6.29 -10.57
C LEU A 167 24.96 6.66 -11.08
N SER A 168 26.00 6.20 -10.40
CA SER A 168 27.42 6.31 -10.78
C SER A 168 28.12 4.96 -10.65
N VAL A 169 29.23 4.80 -11.36
CA VAL A 169 30.09 3.63 -11.22
C VAL A 169 31.17 3.97 -10.20
N PHE A 170 31.29 3.17 -9.14
CA PHE A 170 32.28 3.38 -8.07
C PHE A 170 32.71 2.04 -7.49
N ASP A 171 33.84 2.05 -6.77
CA ASP A 171 34.36 0.91 -6.02
C ASP A 171 33.72 0.86 -4.62
N VAL A 172 32.93 -0.20 -4.33
CA VAL A 172 32.27 -0.35 -3.02
C VAL A 172 33.29 -0.62 -1.90
N ASN A 173 34.44 -1.26 -2.20
CA ASN A 173 35.49 -1.52 -1.23
C ASN A 173 36.05 -0.20 -0.68
N SER A 174 36.15 0.84 -1.52
CA SER A 174 36.63 2.17 -1.10
C SER A 174 35.65 2.83 -0.12
N ILE A 175 34.34 2.68 -0.34
CA ILE A 175 33.33 3.24 0.57
C ILE A 175 33.37 2.53 1.93
N ILE A 176 33.48 1.19 1.94
CA ILE A 176 33.61 0.42 3.18
C ILE A 176 34.83 0.85 3.99
N LYS A 177 35.99 0.98 3.34
CA LYS A 177 37.24 1.46 3.99
C LYS A 177 37.03 2.83 4.61
N HIS A 178 36.52 3.79 3.83
CA HIS A 178 36.27 5.15 4.30
C HIS A 178 35.25 5.21 5.45
N THR A 179 34.18 4.42 5.39
CA THR A 179 33.20 4.35 6.47
C THR A 179 33.84 3.84 7.77
N ILE A 180 34.67 2.80 7.70
CA ILE A 180 35.34 2.26 8.88
C ILE A 180 36.31 3.27 9.49
N GLU A 181 37.03 4.04 8.68
CA GLU A 181 37.92 5.13 9.16
C GLU A 181 37.14 6.13 10.05
N THR A 182 35.87 6.42 9.72
CA THR A 182 35.08 7.33 10.56
C THR A 182 34.76 6.77 11.94
N PHE A 183 34.81 5.45 12.14
CA PHE A 183 34.57 4.79 13.42
C PHE A 183 35.85 4.51 14.23
N GLU A 184 37.07 4.79 13.68
CA GLU A 184 38.33 4.47 14.33
C GLU A 184 38.44 5.03 15.77
N GLY A 185 38.04 6.29 15.97
CA GLY A 185 38.07 6.95 17.27
C GLY A 185 37.15 6.28 18.31
N THR A 186 35.97 5.86 17.87
CA THR A 186 34.99 5.16 18.73
C THR A 186 35.47 3.75 19.06
N CYS A 187 36.03 3.05 18.08
CA CYS A 187 36.54 1.69 18.24
C CYS A 187 37.74 1.64 19.17
N LYS A 188 38.66 2.58 19.06
CA LYS A 188 39.78 2.70 20.02
C LYS A 188 39.30 2.87 21.46
N LYS A 189 38.30 3.73 21.69
CA LYS A 189 37.73 3.92 23.04
C LYS A 189 37.04 2.66 23.57
N LYS A 190 36.37 1.89 22.69
CA LYS A 190 35.66 0.65 23.08
C LYS A 190 36.51 -0.62 22.97
N ARG A 191 37.78 -0.53 22.56
CA ARG A 191 38.69 -1.66 22.32
C ARG A 191 38.13 -2.66 21.30
N ILE A 192 37.49 -2.16 20.24
CA ILE A 192 36.95 -2.94 19.11
C ILE A 192 37.97 -2.87 17.96
N GLN A 193 38.22 -4.00 17.29
CA GLN A 193 39.03 -4.06 16.07
C GLN A 193 38.17 -4.50 14.90
N PHE A 194 38.29 -3.81 13.74
CA PHE A 194 37.71 -4.24 12.47
C PHE A 194 38.74 -5.09 11.72
N GLN A 195 38.30 -6.23 11.23
CA GLN A 195 39.03 -7.02 10.25
C GLN A 195 38.27 -6.99 8.92
N LEU A 196 38.90 -6.43 7.89
CA LEU A 196 38.33 -6.37 6.56
C LEU A 196 38.90 -7.48 5.68
N THR A 197 38.03 -8.27 5.06
CA THR A 197 38.43 -9.27 4.11
C THR A 197 37.63 -9.02 2.82
N PHE A 198 38.31 -8.72 1.73
CA PHE A 198 37.72 -8.51 0.41
C PHE A 198 38.04 -9.67 -0.52
N SER A 199 37.07 -10.12 -1.31
CA SER A 199 37.24 -11.19 -2.31
C SER A 199 38.03 -10.73 -3.53
N ALA A 200 38.08 -9.41 -3.78
CA ALA A 200 38.83 -8.78 -4.86
C ALA A 200 39.38 -7.42 -4.40
N GLU A 201 40.44 -6.94 -5.04
CA GLU A 201 41.06 -5.66 -4.74
C GLU A 201 40.12 -4.49 -4.97
N THR A 202 39.32 -4.55 -6.03
CA THR A 202 38.27 -3.57 -6.38
C THR A 202 36.96 -4.28 -6.69
N CYS A 203 35.82 -3.68 -6.28
CA CYS A 203 34.48 -4.16 -6.60
C CYS A 203 33.67 -3.00 -7.16
N SER A 204 33.65 -2.85 -8.49
CA SER A 204 32.93 -1.82 -9.19
C SER A 204 31.43 -2.14 -9.25
N VAL A 205 30.59 -1.20 -8.79
CA VAL A 205 29.14 -1.30 -8.82
C VAL A 205 28.54 -0.03 -9.45
N LYS A 206 27.40 -0.19 -10.13
CA LYS A 206 26.62 0.95 -10.66
C LYS A 206 25.42 1.17 -9.73
N ALA A 207 25.52 2.17 -8.86
CA ALA A 207 24.50 2.51 -7.88
C ALA A 207 24.59 4.00 -7.50
N ASP A 208 23.73 4.44 -6.60
CA ASP A 208 23.85 5.75 -5.97
C ASP A 208 24.88 5.65 -4.82
N LYS A 209 26.05 6.29 -5.04
CA LYS A 209 27.19 6.24 -4.11
C LYS A 209 26.82 6.74 -2.72
N SER A 210 26.01 7.80 -2.63
CA SER A 210 25.58 8.41 -1.36
C SER A 210 24.67 7.45 -0.58
N LYS A 211 23.69 6.84 -1.25
CA LYS A 211 22.73 5.93 -0.64
C LYS A 211 23.39 4.61 -0.19
N ILE A 212 24.31 4.07 -0.99
CA ILE A 212 25.11 2.89 -0.57
C ILE A 212 26.00 3.23 0.61
N GLY A 213 26.66 4.40 0.62
CA GLY A 213 27.43 4.86 1.78
C GLY A 213 26.59 4.94 3.06
N GLN A 214 25.37 5.44 2.96
CA GLN A 214 24.41 5.50 4.08
C GLN A 214 24.01 4.10 4.58
N VAL A 215 23.80 3.13 3.69
CA VAL A 215 23.52 1.73 4.07
C VAL A 215 24.69 1.15 4.86
N ILE A 216 25.92 1.31 4.34
CA ILE A 216 27.13 0.78 4.98
C ILE A 216 27.38 1.44 6.34
N TYR A 217 27.12 2.73 6.48
CA TYR A 217 27.25 3.46 7.73
C TYR A 217 26.25 2.98 8.81
N ASN A 218 25.05 2.53 8.40
CA ASN A 218 24.00 2.08 9.32
C ASN A 218 24.07 0.59 9.70
N LEU A 219 24.93 -0.19 9.03
CA LEU A 219 25.20 -1.60 9.37
C LEU A 219 26.21 -1.73 10.48
#